data_960ffc10c187b0fb9658aede3f3c108a
#
_entry.id   960ffc10c187b0fb9658aede3f3c108a
#
_cell.length_a   1.000
_cell.length_b   1.000
_cell.length_c   1.000
_cell.angle_alpha   90.00
_cell.angle_beta   90.00
_cell.angle_gamma   90.00
#
_symmetry.space_group_name_H-M   'P 1'
#
loop_
_entity.id
_entity.type
_entity.pdbx_description
1 polymer ?
#
loop_
_entity_poly.entity_id
_entity_poly.type
_entity_poly.pdbx_seq_one_letter_code
_entity_poly.pdbx_strand_id
1 'polypeptide(L)'
;MAATTSDTGLTRVTGGLFMVGALGFAAAATVLSSTFDWPDILRQPAGVVLPAFVAGGPGLVWTWFATGWTYALLVVPILLLPAVLGRRDDPVLRAATAVGATSVLLSLIGFLRWVFVVPPLARSYASGDPLTQAAVDAAWTAQHQFGGALVGEHLGQLLAIGWSLTLSVIILRSRVLPRWLGLAGLLVSGLYLLNQGDILATAVPGFPVWDPAGPLGSTGWGLWVAALGATILLRPISNATPRAATADEIYEVDGVGAVGTHTPSDMAP
;
A
#
# COMPACT_ATOMS: atom_id res chain seq x y z
N MET A 1 -23.16 7.28 -24.00
CA MET A 1 -22.17 6.48 -24.77
C MET A 1 -20.72 6.96 -24.60
N ALA A 2 -20.38 7.72 -23.53
CA ALA A 2 -19.04 8.26 -23.28
C ALA A 2 -18.26 7.57 -22.12
N ALA A 3 -18.81 6.52 -21.53
CA ALA A 3 -18.23 5.88 -20.32
C ALA A 3 -17.09 4.86 -20.59
N THR A 4 -16.89 4.41 -21.81
CA THR A 4 -16.03 3.25 -22.10
C THR A 4 -14.54 3.54 -22.24
N THR A 5 -14.13 4.73 -22.65
CA THR A 5 -12.71 5.08 -22.83
C THR A 5 -12.05 5.57 -21.54
N SER A 6 -12.81 6.24 -20.68
CA SER A 6 -12.32 6.77 -19.38
C SER A 6 -11.96 5.65 -18.41
N ASP A 7 -12.76 4.58 -18.32
CA ASP A 7 -12.52 3.47 -17.38
C ASP A 7 -11.31 2.63 -17.76
N THR A 8 -11.04 2.46 -19.05
CA THR A 8 -9.85 1.73 -19.54
C THR A 8 -8.56 2.48 -19.20
N GLY A 9 -8.55 3.80 -19.39
CA GLY A 9 -7.41 4.65 -19.06
C GLY A 9 -7.08 4.59 -17.58
N LEU A 10 -8.09 4.74 -16.71
CA LEU A 10 -7.94 4.71 -15.27
C LEU A 10 -7.37 3.37 -14.78
N THR A 11 -7.88 2.25 -15.30
CA THR A 11 -7.43 0.89 -14.96
C THR A 11 -5.95 0.70 -15.34
N ARG A 12 -5.54 1.12 -16.53
CA ARG A 12 -4.15 1.04 -17.00
C ARG A 12 -3.21 1.89 -16.15
N VAL A 13 -3.59 3.13 -15.85
CA VAL A 13 -2.79 4.02 -15.00
C VAL A 13 -2.63 3.44 -13.60
N THR A 14 -3.72 2.97 -12.99
CA THR A 14 -3.69 2.40 -11.64
C THR A 14 -2.82 1.15 -11.57
N GLY A 15 -3.03 0.19 -12.46
CA GLY A 15 -2.21 -1.02 -12.48
C GLY A 15 -0.74 -0.75 -12.82
N GLY A 16 -0.49 0.16 -13.78
CA GLY A 16 0.87 0.60 -14.14
C GLY A 16 1.61 1.26 -12.98
N LEU A 17 0.96 2.14 -12.22
CA LEU A 17 1.57 2.80 -11.07
C LEU A 17 1.86 1.83 -9.91
N PHE A 18 1.01 0.83 -9.65
CA PHE A 18 1.35 -0.24 -8.71
C PHE A 18 2.61 -1.00 -9.14
N MET A 19 2.71 -1.34 -10.42
CA MET A 19 3.88 -2.05 -10.95
C MET A 19 5.15 -1.20 -10.86
N VAL A 20 5.10 0.05 -11.34
CA VAL A 20 6.25 0.96 -11.33
C VAL A 20 6.69 1.28 -9.90
N GLY A 21 5.74 1.55 -8.99
CA GLY A 21 6.06 1.80 -7.58
C GLY A 21 6.69 0.58 -6.89
N ALA A 22 6.09 -0.60 -7.03
CA ALA A 22 6.60 -1.81 -6.39
C ALA A 22 7.96 -2.25 -6.96
N LEU A 23 8.10 -2.30 -8.29
CA LEU A 23 9.35 -2.73 -8.93
C LEU A 23 10.47 -1.68 -8.80
N GLY A 24 10.14 -0.38 -8.88
CA GLY A 24 11.08 0.70 -8.67
C GLY A 24 11.61 0.71 -7.23
N PHE A 25 10.72 0.53 -6.26
CA PHE A 25 11.12 0.36 -4.86
C PHE A 25 12.01 -0.88 -4.67
N ALA A 26 11.63 -2.03 -5.21
CA ALA A 26 12.43 -3.26 -5.12
C ALA A 26 13.83 -3.09 -5.72
N ALA A 27 13.95 -2.42 -6.87
CA ALA A 27 15.25 -2.12 -7.49
C ALA A 27 16.11 -1.22 -6.59
N ALA A 28 15.55 -0.13 -6.07
CA ALA A 28 16.26 0.78 -5.16
C ALA A 28 16.66 0.08 -3.85
N ALA A 29 15.77 -0.74 -3.27
CA ALA A 29 16.02 -1.55 -2.09
C ALA A 29 17.17 -2.55 -2.30
N THR A 30 17.24 -3.19 -3.48
CA THR A 30 18.33 -4.09 -3.84
C THR A 30 19.69 -3.35 -3.88
N VAL A 31 19.70 -2.13 -4.43
CA VAL A 31 20.92 -1.29 -4.40
C VAL A 31 21.31 -0.94 -2.97
N LEU A 32 20.36 -0.52 -2.12
CA LEU A 32 20.62 -0.25 -0.71
C LEU A 32 21.14 -1.48 0.05
N SER A 33 20.58 -2.64 -0.19
CA SER A 33 21.03 -3.88 0.44
C SER A 33 22.47 -4.22 0.06
N SER A 34 22.84 -4.02 -1.22
CA SER A 34 24.19 -4.35 -1.69
C SER A 34 25.25 -3.30 -1.35
N THR A 35 24.87 -2.02 -1.12
CA THR A 35 25.80 -0.91 -0.93
C THR A 35 25.80 -0.32 0.46
N PHE A 36 24.75 -0.57 1.25
CA PHE A 36 24.57 0.04 2.56
C PHE A 36 24.02 -0.95 3.61
N ASP A 37 24.08 -2.26 3.33
CA ASP A 37 23.62 -3.32 4.24
C ASP A 37 22.19 -3.13 4.77
N TRP A 38 21.29 -2.57 3.94
CA TRP A 38 19.89 -2.38 4.30
C TRP A 38 19.11 -3.70 4.13
N PRO A 39 18.27 -4.13 5.10
CA PRO A 39 17.79 -3.37 6.26
C PRO A 39 18.64 -3.50 7.54
N ASP A 40 19.65 -4.35 7.63
CA ASP A 40 20.38 -4.69 8.87
C ASP A 40 21.10 -3.48 9.48
N ILE A 41 21.55 -2.53 8.65
CA ILE A 41 22.13 -1.25 9.07
C ILE A 41 21.20 -0.44 9.98
N LEU A 42 19.87 -0.64 9.90
CA LEU A 42 18.89 0.05 10.75
C LEU A 42 18.99 -0.34 12.24
N ARG A 43 19.66 -1.42 12.55
CA ARG A 43 19.83 -1.90 13.94
C ARG A 43 21.24 -1.63 14.48
N GLN A 44 22.07 -0.90 13.70
CA GLN A 44 23.43 -0.56 14.08
C GLN A 44 23.51 0.79 14.80
N PRO A 45 24.50 0.98 15.70
CA PRO A 45 24.71 2.26 16.41
C PRO A 45 25.23 3.35 15.47
N ALA A 46 25.11 4.62 15.89
CA ALA A 46 25.58 5.80 15.15
C ALA A 46 27.03 5.68 14.67
N GLY A 47 27.91 5.12 15.51
CA GLY A 47 29.33 4.93 15.18
C GLY A 47 29.60 3.97 14.02
N VAL A 48 28.62 3.14 13.63
CA VAL A 48 28.67 2.28 12.44
C VAL A 48 27.97 2.96 11.27
N VAL A 49 26.74 3.43 11.50
CA VAL A 49 25.85 3.95 10.44
C VAL A 49 26.38 5.24 9.84
N LEU A 50 26.76 6.22 10.66
CA LEU A 50 27.11 7.55 10.17
C LEU A 50 28.42 7.56 9.35
N PRO A 51 29.52 6.87 9.77
CA PRO A 51 30.69 6.71 8.91
C PRO A 51 30.41 5.94 7.61
N ALA A 52 29.62 4.86 7.66
CA ALA A 52 29.22 4.14 6.46
C ALA A 52 28.39 5.02 5.50
N PHE A 53 27.55 5.88 6.05
CA PHE A 53 26.76 6.84 5.24
C PHE A 53 27.66 7.87 4.55
N VAL A 54 28.70 8.41 5.24
CA VAL A 54 29.68 9.31 4.62
C VAL A 54 30.43 8.60 3.51
N ALA A 55 30.86 7.37 3.72
CA ALA A 55 31.56 6.56 2.74
C ALA A 55 30.73 6.29 1.47
N GLY A 56 29.39 6.14 1.61
CA GLY A 56 28.48 5.97 0.49
C GLY A 56 28.28 7.22 -0.36
N GLY A 57 28.63 8.39 0.16
CA GLY A 57 28.67 9.66 -0.58
C GLY A 57 27.31 10.09 -1.18
N PRO A 58 27.34 11.01 -2.18
CA PRO A 58 26.12 11.51 -2.83
C PRO A 58 25.27 10.43 -3.50
N GLY A 59 25.90 9.36 -4.00
CA GLY A 59 25.20 8.23 -4.63
C GLY A 59 24.20 7.57 -3.68
N LEU A 60 24.60 7.36 -2.43
CA LEU A 60 23.73 6.78 -1.41
C LEU A 60 22.54 7.70 -1.09
N VAL A 61 22.74 9.01 -1.04
CA VAL A 61 21.65 9.99 -0.84
C VAL A 61 20.62 9.90 -1.97
N TRP A 62 21.07 9.82 -3.22
CA TRP A 62 20.19 9.66 -4.38
C TRP A 62 19.47 8.32 -4.40
N THR A 63 20.11 7.25 -3.93
CA THR A 63 19.47 5.93 -3.80
C THR A 63 18.34 5.99 -2.77
N TRP A 64 18.56 6.63 -1.61
CA TRP A 64 17.51 6.85 -0.61
C TRP A 64 16.36 7.73 -1.14
N PHE A 65 16.69 8.77 -1.90
CA PHE A 65 15.69 9.61 -2.56
C PHE A 65 14.83 8.80 -3.54
N ALA A 66 15.47 7.99 -4.39
CA ALA A 66 14.76 7.11 -5.32
C ALA A 66 13.89 6.07 -4.57
N THR A 67 14.40 5.48 -3.48
CA THR A 67 13.67 4.54 -2.63
C THR A 67 12.39 5.18 -2.08
N GLY A 68 12.50 6.37 -1.49
CA GLY A 68 11.35 7.09 -0.94
C GLY A 68 10.30 7.43 -2.00
N TRP A 69 10.72 7.98 -3.14
CA TRP A 69 9.78 8.44 -4.16
C TRP A 69 9.15 7.31 -4.98
N THR A 70 9.88 6.21 -5.25
CA THR A 70 9.27 5.03 -5.88
C THR A 70 8.22 4.39 -4.99
N TYR A 71 8.45 4.35 -3.66
CA TYR A 71 7.44 3.93 -2.71
C TYR A 71 6.25 4.89 -2.65
N ALA A 72 6.50 6.21 -2.67
CA ALA A 72 5.47 7.24 -2.65
C ALA A 72 4.52 7.19 -3.85
N LEU A 73 4.98 6.69 -5.02
CA LEU A 73 4.12 6.47 -6.18
C LEU A 73 2.90 5.60 -5.86
N LEU A 74 2.99 4.72 -4.87
CA LEU A 74 1.88 3.83 -4.47
C LEU A 74 0.66 4.59 -3.91
N VAL A 75 0.81 5.83 -3.44
CA VAL A 75 -0.32 6.66 -2.97
C VAL A 75 -1.39 6.79 -4.06
N VAL A 76 -0.97 7.08 -5.29
CA VAL A 76 -1.91 7.37 -6.39
C VAL A 76 -2.79 6.16 -6.72
N PRO A 77 -2.24 4.96 -7.03
CA PRO A 77 -3.06 3.81 -7.35
C PRO A 77 -3.89 3.32 -6.15
N ILE A 78 -3.41 3.48 -4.90
CA ILE A 78 -4.21 3.19 -3.71
C ILE A 78 -5.47 4.08 -3.69
N LEU A 79 -5.33 5.38 -3.93
CA LEU A 79 -6.46 6.32 -3.95
C LEU A 79 -7.43 6.06 -5.11
N LEU A 80 -6.94 5.56 -6.25
CA LEU A 80 -7.75 5.25 -7.42
C LEU A 80 -8.46 3.88 -7.32
N LEU A 81 -8.04 3.02 -6.39
CA LEU A 81 -8.50 1.64 -6.30
C LEU A 81 -10.02 1.49 -6.16
N PRO A 82 -10.76 2.28 -5.34
CA PRO A 82 -12.21 2.19 -5.26
C PRO A 82 -12.91 2.42 -6.59
N ALA A 83 -12.38 3.35 -7.39
CA ALA A 83 -12.92 3.64 -8.71
C ALA A 83 -12.68 2.48 -9.70
N VAL A 84 -11.45 1.96 -9.73
CA VAL A 84 -11.07 0.84 -10.61
C VAL A 84 -11.81 -0.45 -10.27
N LEU A 85 -12.12 -0.66 -8.99
CA LEU A 85 -12.91 -1.83 -8.56
C LEU A 85 -14.42 -1.63 -8.74
N GLY A 86 -14.89 -0.47 -9.19
CA GLY A 86 -16.32 -0.16 -9.33
C GLY A 86 -17.04 -0.05 -7.98
N ARG A 87 -16.34 0.33 -6.90
CA ARG A 87 -16.84 0.37 -5.52
C ARG A 87 -16.58 1.72 -4.85
N ARG A 88 -16.84 2.81 -5.57
CA ARG A 88 -16.59 4.18 -5.08
C ARG A 88 -17.35 4.51 -3.79
N ASP A 89 -18.54 3.93 -3.62
CA ASP A 89 -19.43 4.22 -2.50
C ASP A 89 -19.28 3.23 -1.34
N ASP A 90 -18.35 2.27 -1.45
CA ASP A 90 -18.07 1.32 -0.38
C ASP A 90 -17.30 2.01 0.76
N PRO A 91 -17.91 2.22 1.94
CA PRO A 91 -17.28 2.95 3.03
C PRO A 91 -16.06 2.23 3.61
N VAL A 92 -16.07 0.89 3.61
CA VAL A 92 -14.96 0.08 4.12
C VAL A 92 -13.75 0.20 3.20
N LEU A 93 -13.97 0.12 1.88
CA LEU A 93 -12.89 0.28 0.91
C LEU A 93 -12.33 1.71 0.92
N ARG A 94 -13.18 2.72 1.11
CA ARG A 94 -12.73 4.12 1.24
C ARG A 94 -11.87 4.33 2.48
N ALA A 95 -12.32 3.80 3.63
CA ALA A 95 -11.53 3.85 4.87
C ALA A 95 -10.19 3.13 4.72
N ALA A 96 -10.20 1.91 4.15
CA ALA A 96 -8.96 1.17 3.86
C ALA A 96 -8.03 1.96 2.94
N THR A 97 -8.57 2.61 1.90
CA THR A 97 -7.79 3.46 0.99
C THR A 97 -7.12 4.62 1.72
N ALA A 98 -7.82 5.29 2.64
CA ALA A 98 -7.23 6.36 3.46
C ALA A 98 -6.10 5.81 4.35
N VAL A 99 -6.31 4.65 4.99
CA VAL A 99 -5.28 3.96 5.80
C VAL A 99 -4.05 3.62 4.94
N GLY A 100 -4.25 3.05 3.75
CA GLY A 100 -3.15 2.72 2.84
C GLY A 100 -2.38 3.95 2.35
N ALA A 101 -3.06 5.03 1.99
CA ALA A 101 -2.41 6.29 1.60
C ALA A 101 -1.61 6.90 2.76
N THR A 102 -2.16 6.90 3.98
CA THR A 102 -1.46 7.35 5.19
C THR A 102 -0.23 6.52 5.47
N SER A 103 -0.31 5.19 5.34
CA SER A 103 0.83 4.27 5.46
C SER A 103 2.01 4.71 4.57
N VAL A 104 1.73 4.96 3.29
CA VAL A 104 2.76 5.37 2.33
C VAL A 104 3.39 6.71 2.71
N LEU A 105 2.60 7.67 3.19
CA LEU A 105 3.12 8.98 3.62
C LEU A 105 4.01 8.86 4.86
N LEU A 106 3.64 8.04 5.83
CA LEU A 106 4.46 7.80 7.03
C LEU A 106 5.78 7.10 6.68
N SER A 107 5.74 6.10 5.81
CA SER A 107 6.95 5.44 5.32
C SER A 107 7.85 6.39 4.52
N LEU A 108 7.25 7.28 3.71
CA LEU A 108 8.00 8.32 2.98
C LEU A 108 8.78 9.23 3.93
N ILE A 109 8.19 9.63 5.06
CA ILE A 109 8.88 10.41 6.10
C ILE A 109 10.09 9.61 6.62
N GLY A 110 9.91 8.32 6.89
CA GLY A 110 10.99 7.42 7.30
C GLY A 110 12.14 7.34 6.28
N PHE A 111 11.84 7.24 4.99
CA PHE A 111 12.85 7.23 3.92
C PHE A 111 13.53 8.58 3.73
N LEU A 112 12.77 9.67 3.70
CA LEU A 112 13.31 10.99 3.43
C LEU A 112 14.22 11.53 4.56
N ARG A 113 14.15 10.99 5.78
CA ARG A 113 15.14 11.32 6.81
C ARG A 113 16.58 11.00 6.39
N TRP A 114 16.78 9.94 5.58
CA TRP A 114 18.08 9.57 5.02
C TRP A 114 18.60 10.57 3.99
N VAL A 115 17.72 11.39 3.44
CA VAL A 115 18.07 12.44 2.47
C VAL A 115 18.32 13.79 3.14
N PHE A 116 17.50 14.14 4.16
CA PHE A 116 17.51 15.50 4.73
C PHE A 116 18.10 15.59 6.14
N VAL A 117 18.00 14.53 6.94
CA VAL A 117 18.43 14.54 8.35
C VAL A 117 19.79 13.86 8.55
N VAL A 118 19.96 12.68 7.95
CA VAL A 118 21.18 11.88 8.16
C VAL A 118 22.45 12.53 7.57
N PRO A 119 22.44 13.15 6.37
CA PRO A 119 23.67 13.74 5.81
C PRO A 119 24.33 14.80 6.68
N PRO A 120 23.63 15.79 7.25
CA PRO A 120 24.28 16.74 8.18
C PRO A 120 24.77 16.06 9.45
N LEU A 121 24.05 15.13 10.05
CA LEU A 121 24.52 14.37 11.20
C LEU A 121 25.81 13.58 10.89
N ALA A 122 25.84 12.87 9.77
CA ALA A 122 26.98 12.08 9.35
C ALA A 122 28.23 12.93 9.13
N ARG A 123 28.10 14.10 8.51
CA ARG A 123 29.22 15.04 8.34
C ARG A 123 29.73 15.59 9.69
N SER A 124 28.80 15.99 10.58
CA SER A 124 29.17 16.49 11.91
C SER A 124 29.84 15.41 12.76
N TYR A 125 29.40 14.16 12.65
CA TYR A 125 30.01 13.02 13.33
C TYR A 125 31.44 12.76 12.83
N ALA A 126 31.67 12.79 11.53
CA ALA A 126 32.96 12.48 10.90
C ALA A 126 34.03 13.56 11.17
N SER A 127 33.64 14.84 11.30
CA SER A 127 34.58 15.95 11.50
C SER A 127 34.62 16.46 12.95
N GLY A 128 33.75 15.94 13.84
CA GLY A 128 33.59 16.44 15.19
C GLY A 128 34.60 15.86 16.19
N ASP A 129 34.87 16.63 17.24
CA ASP A 129 35.57 16.17 18.43
C ASP A 129 34.68 15.18 19.25
N PRO A 130 35.20 14.54 20.30
CA PRO A 130 34.41 13.58 21.09
C PRO A 130 33.12 14.13 21.68
N LEU A 131 33.08 15.42 22.02
CA LEU A 131 31.88 16.08 22.58
C LEU A 131 30.82 16.24 21.48
N THR A 132 31.24 16.70 20.30
CA THR A 132 30.38 16.79 19.11
C THR A 132 29.85 15.41 18.69
N GLN A 133 30.69 14.38 18.68
CA GLN A 133 30.26 13.00 18.36
C GLN A 133 29.20 12.48 19.34
N ALA A 134 29.38 12.74 20.65
CA ALA A 134 28.39 12.36 21.66
C ALA A 134 27.06 13.09 21.49
N ALA A 135 27.09 14.37 21.13
CA ALA A 135 25.87 15.14 20.82
C ALA A 135 25.15 14.64 19.58
N VAL A 136 25.91 14.28 18.53
CA VAL A 136 25.35 13.70 17.30
C VAL A 136 24.77 12.30 17.54
N ASP A 137 25.41 11.49 18.37
CA ASP A 137 24.90 10.15 18.75
C ASP A 137 23.55 10.25 19.46
N ALA A 138 23.39 11.20 20.40
CA ALA A 138 22.09 11.47 21.02
C ALA A 138 21.03 11.93 20.03
N ALA A 139 21.39 12.83 19.11
CA ALA A 139 20.48 13.32 18.06
C ALA A 139 20.11 12.20 17.07
N TRP A 140 21.07 11.37 16.69
CA TRP A 140 20.82 10.17 15.88
C TRP A 140 19.84 9.24 16.55
N THR A 141 20.06 8.88 17.81
CA THR A 141 19.20 7.96 18.56
C THR A 141 17.76 8.48 18.61
N ALA A 142 17.57 9.76 18.96
CA ALA A 142 16.25 10.36 18.98
C ALA A 142 15.56 10.34 17.61
N GLN A 143 16.28 10.73 16.55
CA GLN A 143 15.73 10.78 15.20
C GLN A 143 15.51 9.39 14.61
N HIS A 144 16.38 8.42 14.92
CA HIS A 144 16.26 7.05 14.47
C HIS A 144 15.04 6.37 15.10
N GLN A 145 14.83 6.54 16.40
CA GLN A 145 13.66 6.00 17.09
C GLN A 145 12.36 6.68 16.66
N PHE A 146 12.32 8.01 16.56
CA PHE A 146 11.10 8.71 16.19
C PHE A 146 10.79 8.58 14.69
N GLY A 147 11.67 9.07 13.82
CA GLY A 147 11.42 9.14 12.37
C GLY A 147 11.57 7.78 11.68
N GLY A 148 12.43 6.90 12.20
CA GLY A 148 12.65 5.57 11.69
C GLY A 148 11.68 4.55 12.28
N ALA A 149 12.00 4.07 13.48
CA ALA A 149 11.30 2.95 14.09
C ALA A 149 9.81 3.24 14.33
N LEU A 150 9.44 4.38 14.91
CA LEU A 150 8.03 4.71 15.18
C LEU A 150 7.26 5.08 13.91
N VAL A 151 7.69 6.14 13.21
CA VAL A 151 6.90 6.71 12.11
C VAL A 151 7.01 5.88 10.84
N GLY A 152 8.23 5.64 10.37
CA GLY A 152 8.46 4.99 9.08
C GLY A 152 8.18 3.49 9.11
N GLU A 153 8.66 2.80 10.16
CA GLU A 153 8.54 1.35 10.27
C GLU A 153 7.26 0.93 10.99
N HIS A 154 7.09 1.28 12.28
CA HIS A 154 5.95 0.79 13.06
C HIS A 154 4.61 1.24 12.48
N LEU A 155 4.37 2.54 12.44
CA LEU A 155 3.09 3.08 11.97
C LEU A 155 2.91 2.84 10.47
N GLY A 156 3.96 3.08 9.66
CA GLY A 156 3.92 2.85 8.23
C GLY A 156 3.53 1.41 7.89
N GLN A 157 4.20 0.42 8.49
CA GLN A 157 3.93 -0.99 8.23
C GLN A 157 2.57 -1.45 8.78
N LEU A 158 2.20 -1.07 10.01
CA LEU A 158 0.90 -1.47 10.58
C LEU A 158 -0.27 -0.99 9.73
N LEU A 159 -0.22 0.25 9.22
CA LEU A 159 -1.26 0.77 8.35
C LEU A 159 -1.23 0.10 6.97
N ALA A 160 -0.05 -0.25 6.41
CA ALA A 160 0.07 -1.05 5.19
C ALA A 160 -0.58 -2.43 5.37
N ILE A 161 -0.30 -3.09 6.49
CA ILE A 161 -0.88 -4.39 6.85
C ILE A 161 -2.40 -4.26 6.98
N GLY A 162 -2.90 -3.25 7.68
CA GLY A 162 -4.33 -2.99 7.85
C GLY A 162 -5.05 -2.78 6.51
N TRP A 163 -4.46 -2.00 5.60
CA TRP A 163 -4.94 -1.82 4.25
C TRP A 163 -4.98 -3.15 3.48
N SER A 164 -3.87 -3.89 3.49
CA SER A 164 -3.72 -5.15 2.75
C SER A 164 -4.69 -6.23 3.25
N LEU A 165 -4.87 -6.36 4.58
CA LEU A 165 -5.84 -7.27 5.19
C LEU A 165 -7.27 -6.92 4.76
N THR A 166 -7.64 -5.64 4.87
CA THR A 166 -8.99 -5.18 4.51
C THR A 166 -9.27 -5.40 3.03
N LEU A 167 -8.33 -5.03 2.15
CA LEU A 167 -8.47 -5.26 0.71
C LEU A 167 -8.56 -6.75 0.39
N SER A 168 -7.76 -7.59 1.03
CA SER A 168 -7.77 -9.04 0.85
C SER A 168 -9.12 -9.65 1.23
N VAL A 169 -9.72 -9.23 2.35
CA VAL A 169 -11.06 -9.66 2.77
C VAL A 169 -12.12 -9.21 1.75
N ILE A 170 -12.03 -7.97 1.26
CA ILE A 170 -12.94 -7.47 0.21
C ILE A 170 -12.82 -8.32 -1.06
N ILE A 171 -11.62 -8.63 -1.52
CA ILE A 171 -11.38 -9.50 -2.69
C ILE A 171 -12.03 -10.88 -2.50
N LEU A 172 -11.85 -11.49 -1.34
CA LEU A 172 -12.38 -12.83 -1.06
C LEU A 172 -13.91 -12.85 -0.99
N ARG A 173 -14.54 -11.82 -0.41
CA ARG A 173 -15.99 -11.72 -0.26
C ARG A 173 -16.70 -11.31 -1.54
N SER A 174 -16.17 -10.32 -2.24
CA SER A 174 -16.83 -9.72 -3.41
C SER A 174 -16.39 -10.30 -4.75
N ARG A 175 -15.28 -11.03 -4.77
CA ARG A 175 -14.69 -11.65 -5.98
C ARG A 175 -14.41 -10.65 -7.11
N VAL A 176 -14.18 -9.38 -6.75
CA VAL A 176 -13.84 -8.33 -7.73
C VAL A 176 -12.48 -8.56 -8.38
N LEU A 177 -11.60 -9.33 -7.74
CA LEU A 177 -10.31 -9.82 -8.23
C LEU A 177 -10.20 -11.32 -7.93
N PRO A 178 -9.23 -12.04 -8.53
CA PRO A 178 -9.03 -13.47 -8.29
C PRO A 178 -8.80 -13.79 -6.81
N ARG A 179 -9.43 -14.86 -6.30
CA ARG A 179 -9.37 -15.24 -4.89
C ARG A 179 -7.95 -15.50 -4.37
N TRP A 180 -7.06 -16.03 -5.23
CA TRP A 180 -5.67 -16.28 -4.84
C TRP A 180 -4.98 -15.00 -4.36
N LEU A 181 -5.29 -13.86 -4.96
CA LEU A 181 -4.71 -12.57 -4.56
C LEU A 181 -5.15 -12.16 -3.15
N GLY A 182 -6.43 -12.42 -2.80
CA GLY A 182 -6.91 -12.20 -1.43
C GLY A 182 -6.25 -13.14 -0.42
N LEU A 183 -6.09 -14.43 -0.74
CA LEU A 183 -5.41 -15.40 0.13
C LEU A 183 -3.92 -15.05 0.30
N ALA A 184 -3.24 -14.72 -0.79
CA ALA A 184 -1.84 -14.27 -0.75
C ALA A 184 -1.68 -13.00 0.11
N GLY A 185 -2.60 -12.03 -0.03
CA GLY A 185 -2.57 -10.80 0.77
C GLY A 185 -2.75 -11.06 2.26
N LEU A 186 -3.63 -11.99 2.67
CA LEU A 186 -3.75 -12.39 4.07
C LEU A 186 -2.46 -13.02 4.59
N LEU A 187 -1.88 -13.94 3.82
CA LEU A 187 -0.64 -14.64 4.19
C LEU A 187 0.53 -13.66 4.38
N VAL A 188 0.80 -12.83 3.38
CA VAL A 188 1.93 -11.89 3.44
C VAL A 188 1.72 -10.81 4.50
N SER A 189 0.48 -10.38 4.75
CA SER A 189 0.16 -9.46 5.84
C SER A 189 0.42 -10.09 7.21
N GLY A 190 0.12 -11.36 7.40
CA GLY A 190 0.43 -12.10 8.62
C GLY A 190 1.94 -12.22 8.86
N LEU A 191 2.71 -12.56 7.82
CA LEU A 191 4.18 -12.60 7.88
C LEU A 191 4.76 -11.23 8.19
N TYR A 192 4.23 -10.17 7.54
CA TYR A 192 4.71 -8.81 7.75
C TYR A 192 4.34 -8.27 9.14
N LEU A 193 3.24 -8.75 9.73
CA LEU A 193 2.89 -8.41 11.11
C LEU A 193 3.92 -8.96 12.11
N LEU A 194 4.50 -10.14 11.85
CA LEU A 194 5.54 -10.71 12.72
C LEU A 194 6.81 -9.86 12.74
N ASN A 195 7.09 -9.08 11.70
CA ASN A 195 8.20 -8.13 11.67
C ASN A 195 8.07 -6.99 12.70
N GLN A 196 6.87 -6.76 13.23
CA GLN A 196 6.72 -5.78 14.31
C GLN A 196 7.49 -6.17 15.58
N GLY A 197 7.83 -7.44 15.75
CA GLY A 197 8.69 -7.91 16.83
C GLY A 197 10.08 -7.27 16.79
N ASP A 198 10.71 -7.19 15.62
CA ASP A 198 12.01 -6.56 15.42
C ASP A 198 11.98 -5.05 15.74
N ILE A 199 10.92 -4.37 15.33
CA ILE A 199 10.75 -2.93 15.60
C ILE A 199 10.51 -2.69 17.09
N LEU A 200 9.65 -3.50 17.73
CA LEU A 200 9.36 -3.39 19.17
C LEU A 200 10.58 -3.72 20.02
N ALA A 201 11.46 -4.62 19.59
CA ALA A 201 12.72 -4.95 20.28
C ALA A 201 13.66 -3.73 20.38
N THR A 202 13.53 -2.73 19.50
CA THR A 202 14.30 -1.47 19.62
C THR A 202 13.89 -0.63 20.83
N ALA A 203 12.68 -0.82 21.36
CA ALA A 203 12.13 -0.07 22.50
C ALA A 203 11.96 -0.94 23.75
N VAL A 204 11.73 -2.25 23.60
CA VAL A 204 11.47 -3.19 24.69
C VAL A 204 12.55 -4.27 24.69
N PRO A 205 13.56 -4.19 25.58
CA PRO A 205 14.62 -5.18 25.65
C PRO A 205 14.08 -6.60 25.86
N GLY A 206 14.55 -7.55 25.05
CA GLY A 206 14.13 -8.95 25.13
C GLY A 206 12.76 -9.26 24.47
N PHE A 207 12.17 -8.30 23.73
CA PHE A 207 10.98 -8.61 22.94
C PHE A 207 11.30 -9.69 21.90
N PRO A 208 10.44 -10.71 21.72
CA PRO A 208 10.71 -11.82 20.82
C PRO A 208 10.77 -11.35 19.36
N VAL A 209 11.85 -11.71 18.67
CA VAL A 209 12.09 -11.41 17.25
C VAL A 209 12.16 -12.72 16.48
N TRP A 210 11.53 -12.73 15.32
CA TRP A 210 11.70 -13.78 14.33
C TRP A 210 12.38 -13.19 13.10
N ASP A 211 13.70 -13.33 13.00
CA ASP A 211 14.54 -12.69 12.00
C ASP A 211 14.04 -12.80 10.54
N PRO A 212 13.49 -13.98 10.08
CA PRO A 212 12.96 -14.06 8.72
C PRO A 212 11.71 -13.23 8.45
N ALA A 213 11.02 -12.70 9.48
CA ALA A 213 9.76 -11.97 9.31
C ALA A 213 9.92 -10.70 8.46
N GLY A 214 10.99 -9.95 8.65
CA GLY A 214 11.30 -8.75 7.91
C GLY A 214 11.46 -9.02 6.40
N PRO A 215 12.47 -9.82 5.99
CA PRO A 215 12.67 -10.15 4.58
C PRO A 215 11.47 -10.82 3.93
N LEU A 216 10.85 -11.83 4.58
CA LEU A 216 9.72 -12.55 4.02
C LEU A 216 8.47 -11.66 3.93
N GLY A 217 8.18 -10.89 4.98
CA GLY A 217 7.00 -10.04 5.05
C GLY A 217 7.08 -8.87 4.07
N SER A 218 8.17 -8.11 4.08
CA SER A 218 8.33 -6.93 3.22
C SER A 218 8.45 -7.29 1.73
N THR A 219 9.27 -8.30 1.40
CA THR A 219 9.40 -8.78 0.02
C THR A 219 8.10 -9.40 -0.48
N GLY A 220 7.46 -10.25 0.33
CA GLY A 220 6.17 -10.84 0.01
C GLY A 220 5.08 -9.80 -0.21
N TRP A 221 5.04 -8.75 0.64
CA TRP A 221 4.10 -7.64 0.49
C TRP A 221 4.37 -6.85 -0.81
N GLY A 222 5.62 -6.54 -1.12
CA GLY A 222 6.00 -5.88 -2.37
C GLY A 222 5.60 -6.68 -3.61
N LEU A 223 5.84 -7.99 -3.61
CA LEU A 223 5.42 -8.90 -4.67
C LEU A 223 3.89 -8.96 -4.79
N TRP A 224 3.18 -8.96 -3.67
CA TRP A 224 1.72 -8.91 -3.67
C TRP A 224 1.17 -7.60 -4.26
N VAL A 225 1.77 -6.45 -3.95
CA VAL A 225 1.43 -5.15 -4.55
C VAL A 225 1.68 -5.16 -6.06
N ALA A 226 2.81 -5.73 -6.51
CA ALA A 226 3.08 -5.89 -7.94
C ALA A 226 2.05 -6.81 -8.60
N ALA A 227 1.71 -7.94 -7.98
CA ALA A 227 0.69 -8.87 -8.46
C ALA A 227 -0.72 -8.23 -8.52
N LEU A 228 -1.06 -7.36 -7.55
CA LEU A 228 -2.27 -6.55 -7.58
C LEU A 228 -2.28 -5.65 -8.82
N GLY A 229 -1.20 -4.92 -9.07
CA GLY A 229 -1.04 -4.07 -10.25
C GLY A 229 -1.15 -4.84 -11.56
N ALA A 230 -0.44 -5.97 -11.68
CA ALA A 230 -0.50 -6.85 -12.85
C ALA A 230 -1.92 -7.40 -13.08
N THR A 231 -2.60 -7.84 -12.02
CA THR A 231 -3.97 -8.36 -12.11
C THR A 231 -4.95 -7.29 -12.58
N ILE A 232 -4.79 -6.03 -12.13
CA ILE A 232 -5.60 -4.90 -12.58
C ILE A 232 -5.33 -4.62 -14.07
N LEU A 233 -4.06 -4.62 -14.51
CA LEU A 233 -3.69 -4.39 -15.91
C LEU A 233 -4.23 -5.45 -16.87
N LEU A 234 -4.20 -6.71 -16.44
CA LEU A 234 -4.60 -7.87 -17.25
C LEU A 234 -6.13 -8.12 -17.21
N ARG A 235 -6.86 -7.32 -16.45
CA ARG A 235 -8.31 -7.49 -16.33
C ARG A 235 -8.98 -7.28 -17.70
N PRO A 236 -9.78 -8.25 -18.20
CA PRO A 236 -10.54 -8.05 -19.41
C PRO A 236 -11.46 -6.84 -19.24
N ILE A 237 -11.43 -5.93 -20.19
CA ILE A 237 -12.38 -4.82 -20.24
C ILE A 237 -13.72 -5.47 -20.55
N SER A 238 -14.57 -5.64 -19.53
CA SER A 238 -15.94 -6.13 -19.74
C SER A 238 -16.71 -5.07 -20.53
N ASN A 239 -16.82 -5.26 -21.84
CA ASN A 239 -17.78 -4.57 -22.68
C ASN A 239 -19.18 -5.15 -22.40
N ALA A 240 -19.61 -5.18 -21.15
CA ALA A 240 -20.98 -5.48 -20.81
C ALA A 240 -21.83 -4.31 -21.36
N THR A 241 -22.22 -4.43 -22.60
CA THR A 241 -23.36 -3.66 -23.14
C THR A 241 -24.52 -3.93 -22.19
N PRO A 242 -25.14 -2.92 -21.60
CA PRO A 242 -26.38 -3.11 -20.85
C PRO A 242 -27.32 -3.86 -21.82
N ARG A 243 -27.73 -5.05 -21.43
CA ARG A 243 -28.74 -5.80 -22.18
C ARG A 243 -29.97 -4.89 -22.22
N ALA A 244 -30.16 -4.25 -23.35
CA ALA A 244 -31.39 -3.51 -23.58
C ALA A 244 -32.53 -4.48 -23.27
N ALA A 245 -33.34 -4.13 -22.27
CA ALA A 245 -34.57 -4.86 -22.03
C ALA A 245 -35.31 -4.85 -23.36
N THR A 246 -35.49 -6.01 -23.93
CA THR A 246 -36.21 -6.17 -25.19
C THR A 246 -37.61 -5.64 -24.94
N ALA A 247 -38.15 -4.84 -25.90
CA ALA A 247 -39.46 -4.25 -25.80
C ALA A 247 -40.58 -5.24 -25.51
N ASP A 248 -40.31 -6.54 -25.68
CA ASP A 248 -41.22 -7.64 -25.35
C ASP A 248 -41.41 -7.87 -23.84
N GLU A 249 -40.43 -7.52 -22.99
CA GLU A 249 -40.58 -7.64 -21.51
C GLU A 249 -41.45 -6.52 -20.92
N ILE A 250 -41.63 -5.41 -21.62
CA ILE A 250 -42.43 -4.27 -21.13
C ILE A 250 -43.94 -4.51 -21.41
N TYR A 251 -44.29 -5.33 -22.42
CA TYR A 251 -45.71 -5.61 -22.76
C TYR A 251 -46.34 -6.74 -21.96
N GLU A 252 -45.56 -7.57 -21.25
CA GLU A 252 -46.10 -8.70 -20.48
C GLU A 252 -46.57 -8.29 -19.07
N VAL A 253 -46.22 -7.10 -18.58
CA VAL A 253 -46.63 -6.62 -17.24
C VAL A 253 -47.97 -5.87 -17.28
N ASP A 254 -48.37 -5.33 -18.45
CA ASP A 254 -49.64 -4.58 -18.58
C ASP A 254 -50.85 -5.45 -18.98
N GLY A 255 -50.67 -6.79 -19.12
CA GLY A 255 -51.71 -7.71 -19.57
C GLY A 255 -52.61 -8.31 -18.49
N VAL A 256 -52.38 -7.99 -17.20
CA VAL A 256 -53.19 -8.55 -16.10
C VAL A 256 -53.98 -7.46 -15.40
N GLY A 257 -55.10 -7.06 -16.00
CA GLY A 257 -55.96 -6.03 -15.42
C GLY A 257 -57.31 -5.78 -16.12
N ALA A 258 -57.84 -6.77 -16.85
CA ALA A 258 -59.20 -6.68 -17.34
C ALA A 258 -60.18 -7.30 -16.35
N VAL A 259 -60.63 -6.55 -15.36
CA VAL A 259 -61.69 -6.92 -14.43
C VAL A 259 -63.00 -6.77 -15.14
N GLY A 260 -63.76 -7.87 -15.21
CA GLY A 260 -65.10 -7.95 -15.77
C GLY A 260 -66.11 -7.02 -15.04
N THR A 261 -66.79 -6.25 -15.86
CA THR A 261 -67.98 -5.46 -15.46
C THR A 261 -69.15 -6.38 -15.20
N HIS A 262 -69.51 -6.53 -13.95
CA HIS A 262 -70.84 -7.10 -13.55
C HIS A 262 -71.88 -6.00 -13.66
N THR A 263 -72.84 -6.21 -14.53
CA THR A 263 -74.15 -5.51 -14.54
C THR A 263 -75.10 -6.14 -13.53
N PRO A 264 -75.76 -5.39 -12.67
CA PRO A 264 -76.87 -5.92 -11.89
C PRO A 264 -78.17 -5.77 -12.71
N SER A 265 -78.79 -6.89 -12.96
CA SER A 265 -80.16 -6.99 -13.52
C SER A 265 -81.17 -7.09 -12.37
N ASP A 266 -82.18 -6.22 -12.42
CA ASP A 266 -83.56 -6.32 -12.02
C ASP A 266 -83.96 -7.13 -10.74
N MET A 267 -84.56 -6.41 -9.79
CA MET A 267 -85.73 -6.93 -9.04
C MET A 267 -86.61 -5.75 -8.64
N ALA A 268 -87.77 -5.66 -9.24
CA ALA A 268 -89.03 -5.16 -8.65
C ALA A 268 -90.00 -6.35 -8.54
N PRO A 269 -91.10 -6.28 -7.81
CA PRO A 269 -91.70 -5.17 -7.11
C PRO A 269 -91.60 -5.18 -5.58
#